data_dc7ae511b1209d9c2157eea80ebd4f0a
#
_entry.id   dc7ae511b1209d9c2157eea80ebd4f0a
#
_cell.length_a   1.000
_cell.length_b   1.000
_cell.length_c   1.000
_cell.angle_alpha   90.00
_cell.angle_beta   90.00
_cell.angle_gamma   90.00
#
_symmetry.space_group_name_H-M   'P 1'
#
loop_
_entity.id
_entity.type
_entity.pdbx_description
1 polymer ?
#
loop_
_entity_poly.entity_id
_entity_poly.type
_entity_poly.pdbx_seq_one_letter_code
_entity_poly.pdbx_strand_id
1 'polypeptide(L)'
;MTDTQRFALALYADGTFQMIDWPTTRTLQTLYTEIGCQNVTAVDMTDDLTMWLDDEGLITGLPVNVGATALYAAHRPPHQLYHGTAIITGGTDRHGDTLPLTLDQLSTLLTLHLSLCDAKIPGQRNRK
;
A
#
# COMPACT_ATOMS: atom_id res chain seq x y z
N MET A 1 -16.69 -5.82 23.58
CA MET A 1 -16.53 -5.85 22.87
C MET A 1 -15.63 -5.56 22.28
N THR A 2 -15.21 -5.84 21.84
CA THR A 2 -14.32 -5.51 21.34
C THR A 2 -14.34 -5.19 20.12
N ASP A 3 -14.17 -4.45 19.75
CA ASP A 3 -14.15 -4.01 18.67
C ASP A 3 -12.94 -4.12 18.05
N THR A 4 -12.74 -4.99 17.25
CA THR A 4 -11.53 -5.21 16.56
C THR A 4 -11.54 -4.40 15.30
N GLN A 5 -10.74 -3.40 15.29
CA GLN A 5 -10.60 -2.59 14.11
C GLN A 5 -9.79 -3.34 13.09
N ARG A 6 -10.27 -3.35 11.87
CA ARG A 6 -9.59 -3.97 10.74
C ARG A 6 -9.29 -2.88 9.73
N PHE A 7 -8.06 -2.79 9.28
CA PHE A 7 -7.71 -1.75 8.32
C PHE A 7 -6.56 -2.14 7.41
N ALA A 8 -6.44 -1.40 6.33
CA ALA A 8 -5.36 -1.50 5.38
C ALA A 8 -4.81 -0.09 5.17
N LEU A 9 -3.70 0.02 4.48
CA LEU A 9 -3.08 1.31 4.23
C LEU A 9 -3.15 1.66 2.75
N ALA A 10 -3.74 2.80 2.43
CA ALA A 10 -3.79 3.29 1.06
C ALA A 10 -2.68 4.31 0.86
N LEU A 11 -1.92 4.14 -0.21
CA LEU A 11 -0.87 5.08 -0.59
C LEU A 11 -1.26 5.65 -1.94
N TYR A 12 -1.30 6.97 -2.03
CA TYR A 12 -1.73 7.64 -3.24
C TYR A 12 -0.53 8.19 -4.01
N ALA A 13 -0.69 8.34 -5.31
CA ALA A 13 0.42 8.78 -6.16
C ALA A 13 0.91 10.19 -5.82
N ASP A 14 0.08 10.99 -5.17
CA ASP A 14 0.48 12.34 -4.77
C ASP A 14 1.29 12.37 -3.48
N GLY A 15 1.59 11.22 -2.90
CA GLY A 15 2.39 11.14 -1.68
C GLY A 15 1.60 11.06 -0.40
N THR A 16 0.29 11.26 -0.47
CA THR A 16 -0.55 11.15 0.73
C THR A 16 -0.90 9.70 1.01
N PHE A 17 -1.40 9.44 2.21
CA PHE A 17 -1.81 8.09 2.60
C PHE A 17 -3.03 8.18 3.49
N GLN A 18 -3.69 7.04 3.66
CA GLN A 18 -4.89 6.98 4.48
C GLN A 18 -5.08 5.56 4.98
N MET A 19 -5.53 5.42 6.22
CA MET A 19 -5.96 4.12 6.70
C MET A 19 -7.39 3.92 6.22
N ILE A 20 -7.67 2.78 5.63
CA ILE A 20 -9.01 2.47 5.17
C ILE A 20 -9.52 1.24 5.92
N ASP A 21 -10.82 1.14 6.06
CA ASP A 21 -11.42 -0.02 6.71
C ASP A 21 -11.19 -1.25 5.84
N TRP A 22 -10.86 -2.35 6.49
CA TRP A 22 -10.68 -3.61 5.77
C TRP A 22 -11.78 -4.57 6.17
N PRO A 23 -12.69 -4.89 5.25
CA PRO A 23 -13.87 -5.69 5.59
C PRO A 23 -13.53 -7.16 5.79
N THR A 24 -14.46 -7.89 6.38
CA THR A 24 -14.31 -9.34 6.53
C THR A 24 -14.76 -10.09 5.29
N THR A 25 -15.57 -9.44 4.45
CA THR A 25 -16.04 -10.04 3.19
C THR A 25 -15.91 -8.99 2.10
N ARG A 26 -16.00 -9.43 0.87
CA ARG A 26 -15.95 -8.54 -0.29
C ARG A 26 -14.65 -7.73 -0.33
N THR A 27 -13.56 -8.38 0.02
CA THR A 27 -12.27 -7.69 0.05
C THR A 27 -11.85 -7.24 -1.34
N LEU A 28 -12.13 -8.06 -2.36
CA LEU A 28 -11.77 -7.70 -3.73
C LEU A 28 -12.58 -6.49 -4.21
N GLN A 29 -13.85 -6.43 -3.84
CA GLN A 29 -14.70 -5.30 -4.18
C GLN A 29 -14.16 -4.01 -3.55
N THR A 30 -13.69 -4.11 -2.31
CA THR A 30 -13.09 -2.99 -1.61
C THR A 30 -11.85 -2.50 -2.36
N LEU A 31 -11.01 -3.43 -2.84
CA LEU A 31 -9.83 -3.05 -3.60
C LEU A 31 -10.21 -2.33 -4.88
N TYR A 32 -11.18 -2.84 -5.60
CA TYR A 32 -11.62 -2.20 -6.83
C TYR A 32 -12.11 -0.77 -6.56
N THR A 33 -12.87 -0.59 -5.49
CA THR A 33 -13.42 0.72 -5.16
C THR A 33 -12.31 1.69 -4.74
N GLU A 34 -11.42 1.24 -3.86
CA GLU A 34 -10.40 2.12 -3.30
C GLU A 34 -9.31 2.46 -4.32
N ILE A 35 -8.96 1.52 -5.17
CA ILE A 35 -7.95 1.76 -6.19
C ILE A 35 -8.57 2.46 -7.41
N GLY A 36 -9.86 2.24 -7.62
CA GLY A 36 -10.55 2.84 -8.76
C GLY A 36 -10.30 2.07 -10.05
N CYS A 37 -10.34 0.74 -9.98
CA CYS A 37 -10.06 -0.09 -11.13
C CYS A 37 -10.98 -1.28 -11.17
N GLN A 38 -10.84 -2.08 -12.20
CA GLN A 38 -11.64 -3.28 -12.36
C GLN A 38 -10.81 -4.55 -12.25
N ASN A 39 -9.50 -4.43 -12.25
CA ASN A 39 -8.61 -5.57 -12.11
C ASN A 39 -7.43 -5.15 -11.26
N VAL A 40 -7.11 -5.95 -10.26
CA VAL A 40 -5.98 -5.65 -9.39
C VAL A 40 -4.93 -6.73 -9.53
N THR A 41 -3.69 -6.36 -9.26
CA THR A 41 -2.60 -7.30 -9.16
C THR A 41 -2.04 -7.23 -7.76
N ALA A 42 -1.58 -8.35 -7.24
CA ALA A 42 -1.01 -8.44 -5.91
C ALA A 42 0.49 -8.64 -6.02
N VAL A 43 1.24 -7.89 -5.24
CA VAL A 43 2.68 -7.99 -5.20
C VAL A 43 3.09 -8.25 -3.76
N ASP A 44 3.77 -9.36 -3.51
CA ASP A 44 4.19 -9.67 -2.15
C ASP A 44 5.40 -8.84 -1.77
N MET A 45 5.25 -8.03 -0.75
CA MET A 45 6.36 -7.26 -0.21
C MET A 45 7.17 -8.11 0.75
N THR A 46 6.48 -8.88 1.58
CA THR A 46 7.08 -9.87 2.45
C THR A 46 6.09 -11.02 2.54
N ASP A 47 6.40 -12.02 3.35
CA ASP A 47 5.47 -13.12 3.55
C ASP A 47 4.18 -12.64 4.23
N ASP A 48 4.26 -11.53 4.93
CA ASP A 48 3.14 -11.02 5.71
C ASP A 48 2.57 -9.70 5.21
N LEU A 49 3.04 -9.18 4.10
CA LEU A 49 2.57 -7.91 3.56
C LEU A 49 2.36 -8.04 2.05
N THR A 50 1.19 -7.60 1.60
CA THR A 50 0.85 -7.62 0.17
C THR A 50 0.47 -6.22 -0.28
N MET A 51 0.93 -5.83 -1.44
CA MET A 51 0.59 -4.57 -2.05
C MET A 51 -0.32 -4.83 -3.26
N TRP A 52 -1.44 -4.12 -3.33
CA TRP A 52 -2.43 -4.28 -4.39
C TRP A 52 -2.46 -3.04 -5.26
N LEU A 53 -2.48 -3.21 -6.57
CA LEU A 53 -2.42 -2.10 -7.52
C LEU A 53 -3.37 -2.39 -8.69
N ASP A 54 -3.64 -1.34 -9.47
CA ASP A 54 -4.37 -1.50 -10.72
C ASP A 54 -3.50 -2.30 -11.67
N ASP A 55 -4.02 -3.41 -12.14
CA ASP A 55 -3.27 -4.30 -13.03
C ASP A 55 -2.87 -3.63 -14.34
N GLU A 56 -3.58 -2.59 -14.72
CA GLU A 56 -3.31 -1.89 -15.97
C GLU A 56 -2.80 -0.46 -15.78
N GLY A 57 -2.34 -0.13 -14.58
CA GLY A 57 -1.94 1.23 -14.27
C GLY A 57 -0.87 1.79 -15.19
N LEU A 58 0.10 0.98 -15.55
CA LEU A 58 1.16 1.43 -16.45
C LEU A 58 0.60 1.69 -17.85
N ILE A 59 -0.24 0.79 -18.33
CA ILE A 59 -0.80 0.90 -19.67
C ILE A 59 -1.75 2.09 -19.78
N THR A 60 -2.53 2.35 -18.75
CA THR A 60 -3.49 3.44 -18.79
C THR A 60 -2.87 4.79 -18.44
N GLY A 61 -1.58 4.80 -18.14
CA GLY A 61 -0.89 6.07 -17.91
C GLY A 61 -1.09 6.70 -16.54
N LEU A 62 -1.39 5.88 -15.54
CA LEU A 62 -1.54 6.41 -14.19
C LEU A 62 -0.18 6.93 -13.69
N PRO A 63 -0.19 7.94 -12.83
CA PRO A 63 1.07 8.51 -12.34
C PRO A 63 1.85 7.51 -11.50
N VAL A 64 3.16 7.63 -11.50
CA VAL A 64 4.03 6.77 -10.69
C VAL A 64 3.73 7.05 -9.22
N ASN A 65 3.61 5.99 -8.45
CA ASN A 65 3.42 6.10 -7.00
C ASN A 65 4.80 5.93 -6.37
N VAL A 66 5.46 7.03 -6.09
CA VAL A 66 6.82 7.01 -5.57
C VAL A 66 6.86 6.35 -4.20
N GLY A 67 5.86 6.65 -3.35
CA GLY A 67 5.80 6.05 -2.02
C GLY A 67 5.70 4.54 -2.05
N ALA A 68 4.80 4.03 -2.89
CA ALA A 68 4.62 2.58 -3.00
C ALA A 68 5.87 1.91 -3.55
N THR A 69 6.48 2.52 -4.57
CA THR A 69 7.70 1.98 -5.19
C THR A 69 8.83 1.95 -4.17
N ALA A 70 8.98 3.03 -3.40
CA ALA A 70 10.04 3.11 -2.39
C ALA A 70 9.82 2.12 -1.25
N LEU A 71 8.58 1.95 -0.82
CA LEU A 71 8.30 0.97 0.24
C LEU A 71 8.59 -0.44 -0.23
N TYR A 72 8.23 -0.76 -1.47
CA TYR A 72 8.55 -2.07 -2.01
C TYR A 72 10.06 -2.27 -2.04
N ALA A 73 10.79 -1.25 -2.49
CA ALA A 73 12.24 -1.33 -2.61
C ALA A 73 12.93 -1.49 -1.26
N ALA A 74 12.29 -1.05 -0.19
CA ALA A 74 12.85 -1.21 1.15
C ALA A 74 12.75 -2.66 1.64
N HIS A 75 11.90 -3.46 1.02
CA HIS A 75 11.70 -4.86 1.42
C HIS A 75 12.28 -5.85 0.44
N ARG A 76 12.31 -5.52 -0.84
CA ARG A 76 12.80 -6.41 -1.88
C ARG A 76 13.51 -5.60 -2.95
N PRO A 77 14.38 -6.20 -3.74
CA PRO A 77 15.01 -5.48 -4.84
C PRO A 77 13.93 -5.01 -5.81
N PRO A 78 13.93 -3.72 -6.16
CA PRO A 78 12.92 -3.20 -7.07
C PRO A 78 13.20 -3.66 -8.49
N HIS A 79 12.15 -3.95 -9.23
CA HIS A 79 12.29 -4.34 -10.62
C HIS A 79 11.39 -3.52 -11.54
N GLN A 80 10.59 -2.64 -10.98
CA GLN A 80 9.74 -1.77 -11.79
C GLN A 80 9.19 -0.65 -10.93
N LEU A 81 8.62 0.33 -11.57
CA LEU A 81 7.90 1.40 -10.90
C LEU A 81 6.44 0.97 -10.77
N TYR A 82 5.80 1.41 -9.71
CA TYR A 82 4.38 1.11 -9.51
C TYR A 82 3.58 2.39 -9.73
N HIS A 83 2.40 2.23 -10.33
CA HIS A 83 1.59 3.34 -10.78
C HIS A 83 0.20 3.34 -10.14
N GLY A 84 -0.30 4.53 -9.84
CA GLY A 84 -1.64 4.69 -9.29
C GLY A 84 -1.69 4.44 -7.81
N THR A 85 -2.89 4.29 -7.29
CA THR A 85 -3.10 4.04 -5.86
C THR A 85 -2.70 2.62 -5.51
N ALA A 86 -2.01 2.47 -4.39
CA ALA A 86 -1.61 1.16 -3.88
C ALA A 86 -2.26 0.93 -2.53
N ILE A 87 -2.73 -0.28 -2.29
CA ILE A 87 -3.30 -0.66 -1.00
C ILE A 87 -2.41 -1.73 -0.40
N ILE A 88 -1.98 -1.55 0.84
CA ILE A 88 -1.15 -2.54 1.52
C ILE A 88 -1.96 -3.22 2.60
N THR A 89 -1.97 -4.55 2.56
CA THR A 89 -2.69 -5.39 3.51
C THR A 89 -1.71 -6.34 4.16
N GLY A 90 -2.17 -7.10 5.13
CA GLY A 90 -1.42 -8.24 5.63
C GLY A 90 -1.36 -9.33 4.56
N GLY A 91 -0.76 -10.42 4.89
CA GLY A 91 -0.66 -11.54 3.96
C GLY A 91 -1.96 -12.32 3.91
N THR A 92 -1.85 -13.57 3.49
CA THR A 92 -3.00 -14.44 3.33
C THR A 92 -3.01 -15.46 4.44
N ASP A 93 -4.17 -15.75 5.01
CA ASP A 93 -4.27 -16.78 6.03
C ASP A 93 -4.36 -18.16 5.37
N ARG A 94 -4.48 -19.19 6.20
CA ARG A 94 -4.48 -20.55 5.67
C ARG A 94 -5.73 -20.88 4.86
N HIS A 95 -6.76 -20.04 4.94
CA HIS A 95 -7.97 -20.25 4.15
C HIS A 95 -7.95 -19.46 2.85
N GLY A 96 -6.88 -18.73 2.60
CA GLY A 96 -6.77 -17.93 1.38
C GLY A 96 -7.34 -16.53 1.51
N ASP A 97 -7.76 -16.14 2.70
CA ASP A 97 -8.34 -14.81 2.91
C ASP A 97 -7.24 -13.80 3.19
N THR A 98 -7.37 -12.61 2.62
CA THR A 98 -6.42 -11.54 2.84
C THR A 98 -6.64 -10.91 4.20
N LEU A 99 -5.57 -10.84 4.97
CA LEU A 99 -5.64 -10.33 6.32
C LEU A 99 -5.51 -8.82 6.36
N PRO A 100 -6.10 -8.16 7.37
CA PRO A 100 -5.84 -6.74 7.56
C PRO A 100 -4.42 -6.53 8.09
N LEU A 101 -3.98 -5.30 8.17
CA LEU A 101 -2.70 -4.98 8.79
C LEU A 101 -2.86 -5.06 10.31
N THR A 102 -1.81 -5.49 10.99
CA THR A 102 -1.76 -5.36 12.45
C THR A 102 -1.31 -3.95 12.78
N LEU A 103 -1.50 -3.53 14.02
CA LEU A 103 -1.03 -2.22 14.44
C LEU A 103 0.49 -2.11 14.32
N ASP A 104 1.21 -3.18 14.62
CA ASP A 104 2.66 -3.17 14.48
C ASP A 104 3.07 -3.00 13.03
N GLN A 105 2.41 -3.70 12.11
CA GLN A 105 2.70 -3.58 10.70
C GLN A 105 2.42 -2.16 10.22
N LEU A 106 1.27 -1.61 10.61
CA LEU A 106 0.90 -0.27 10.20
C LEU A 106 1.89 0.76 10.73
N SER A 107 2.28 0.66 11.99
CA SER A 107 3.23 1.57 12.59
C SER A 107 4.56 1.53 11.86
N THR A 108 5.04 0.33 11.55
CA THR A 108 6.32 0.16 10.85
C THR A 108 6.23 0.75 9.44
N LEU A 109 5.14 0.49 8.74
CA LEU A 109 4.97 1.00 7.38
C LEU A 109 4.89 2.53 7.36
N LEU A 110 4.15 3.12 8.29
CA LEU A 110 4.02 4.58 8.34
C LEU A 110 5.34 5.24 8.68
N THR A 111 6.06 4.68 9.64
CA THR A 111 7.37 5.21 10.01
C THR A 111 8.32 5.16 8.82
N LEU A 112 8.33 4.04 8.12
CA LEU A 112 9.19 3.88 6.98
C LEU A 112 8.79 4.81 5.82
N HIS A 113 7.50 4.90 5.56
CA HIS A 113 7.00 5.76 4.49
C HIS A 113 7.38 7.22 4.75
N LEU A 114 7.18 7.70 5.96
CA LEU A 114 7.52 9.07 6.31
C LEU A 114 9.02 9.32 6.21
N SER A 115 9.80 8.34 6.62
CA SER A 115 11.25 8.44 6.53
C SER A 115 11.71 8.51 5.08
N LEU A 116 11.13 7.70 4.21
CA LEU A 116 11.48 7.69 2.80
C LEU A 116 11.07 8.99 2.11
N CYS A 117 9.93 9.54 2.49
CA CYS A 117 9.48 10.81 1.94
C CYS A 117 10.42 11.95 2.35
N ASP A 118 10.86 11.95 3.60
CA ASP A 118 11.81 12.94 4.05
C ASP A 118 13.11 12.83 3.28
N ALA A 119 13.56 11.63 3.04
CA ALA A 119 14.80 11.42 2.32
C ALA A 119 14.69 11.94 0.88
N LYS A 120 13.50 11.96 0.33
CA LYS A 120 13.33 12.39 -1.04
C LYS A 120 13.26 13.89 -1.21
N ILE A 121 13.04 14.63 -0.15
CA ILE A 121 12.98 16.08 -0.26
C ILE A 121 13.86 16.73 0.79
N PRO A 122 15.13 16.42 0.75
CA PRO A 122 16.03 16.97 1.75
C PRO A 122 16.16 18.48 1.67
N GLY A 123 16.09 19.02 0.51
CA GLY A 123 16.21 20.47 0.36
C GLY A 123 15.08 21.22 1.03
N GLN A 124 13.90 20.64 0.99
CA GLN A 124 12.79 21.27 1.61
C GLN A 124 12.94 21.34 3.07
N ARG A 125 13.45 20.30 3.65
CA ARG A 125 13.63 20.29 5.06
C ARG A 125 14.62 21.27 5.51
N ASN A 126 15.58 21.49 4.71
CA ASN A 126 16.66 22.33 5.11
C ASN A 126 16.40 23.75 4.95
N ARG A 127 15.35 24.04 4.38
CA ARG A 127 15.19 25.32 4.21
C ARG A 127 14.77 25.96 5.27
N LYS A 128 15.09 25.80 5.62
CA LYS A 128 14.88 26.20 6.62
C LYS A 128 15.16 26.63 7.09
#